data_baa384f54a8013769054062e8023de8b
#
_entry.id   baa384f54a8013769054062e8023de8b
#
_cell.length_a   1.000
_cell.length_b   1.000
_cell.length_c   1.000
_cell.angle_alpha   90.00
_cell.angle_beta   90.00
_cell.angle_gamma   90.00
#
_symmetry.space_group_name_H-M   'P 1'
#
loop_
_entity.id
_entity.type
_entity.pdbx_description
1 polymer ?
#
loop_
_entity_poly.entity_id
_entity_poly.type
_entity_poly.pdbx_seq_one_letter_code
_entity_poly.pdbx_strand_id
1 'polypeptide(L)'
;MKKRKFIDLPKPTLELLARCAAALKPPPAMTLSEWADRYRVLSAESSAEPGRWHTEKAPYQREIMDAIGDPHIRKVVIMSAAQIGKTDAFILNPLGYYMDYAPAPILVMQPTLDMGQTFSKDRLAPMIRDTPELRDKIDVKSRYSGNTIMKKNFPGGHITIVGANSATGLASRPIKVLLADEVDRYPASAGTEGDPLSLAQKRQTTFWDKKTVIVSTPVIKGQSRIETEFNQSTREEWNVPCPECGHYQPFVWANVVFDKDDPQGEVLYKCERCGVVNGEYQWKQASKRGRFVPENPGAEARGFHLNTLASTFCSWKEIVQKFLVAKEQLDQGNPEGMKVWVNTELGETWEEQGEQVEDAALLNRRELYDADVPEGVLVLTAGVDVQDDRFEVEVVGWGIGKESWGIRYQKIYGDMLKEQVWQDLDNFLLGDFKKKDGTVLHIMSACIDTGGHHTDQVYRFTAERWERKIWSIKGKGGADVPYIRNPTTNNRVKTPLFIIGVDAGKALLYQRLRHETKGPNYCHFPLNEEAGYDEQYFIGLTAEKMVVRWRKGRSVVAWELKDSKHKRNEPLDLRNYATAALEIANPVLQEGEIAKPIRKRPAGRRRRGGI
;
A
#
# COMPACT_ATOMS: atom_id res chain seq x y z
N MET A 1 47.24 -30.52 -54.69
CA MET A 1 47.20 -29.73 -53.44
C MET A 1 48.47 -28.86 -53.37
N LYS A 2 48.34 -27.54 -53.56
CA LYS A 2 49.50 -26.62 -53.43
C LYS A 2 49.82 -26.50 -51.95
N LYS A 3 51.03 -26.86 -51.53
CA LYS A 3 51.54 -26.61 -50.17
C LYS A 3 51.55 -25.10 -49.90
N ARG A 4 50.76 -24.68 -48.93
CA ARG A 4 50.84 -23.31 -48.40
C ARG A 4 52.27 -23.11 -47.86
N LYS A 5 53.04 -22.18 -48.41
CA LYS A 5 54.30 -21.73 -47.81
C LYS A 5 53.98 -20.92 -46.58
N PHE A 6 54.36 -21.39 -45.41
CA PHE A 6 54.39 -20.56 -44.21
C PHE A 6 55.43 -19.47 -44.40
N ILE A 7 55.04 -18.21 -44.23
CA ILE A 7 55.95 -17.09 -44.23
C ILE A 7 56.63 -17.10 -42.87
N ASP A 8 57.95 -17.31 -42.87
CA ASP A 8 58.75 -17.21 -41.64
C ASP A 8 58.93 -15.72 -41.32
N LEU A 9 58.19 -15.23 -40.30
CA LEU A 9 58.22 -13.83 -39.86
C LEU A 9 59.35 -13.62 -38.86
N PRO A 10 60.09 -12.48 -38.93
CA PRO A 10 61.11 -12.13 -37.94
C PRO A 10 60.55 -12.13 -36.53
N LYS A 11 61.36 -12.53 -35.54
CA LYS A 11 60.98 -12.61 -34.13
C LYS A 11 60.33 -11.34 -33.59
N PRO A 12 60.81 -10.12 -33.88
CA PRO A 12 60.16 -8.85 -33.46
C PRO A 12 58.75 -8.66 -34.06
N THR A 13 58.54 -9.14 -35.31
CA THR A 13 57.25 -9.09 -35.99
C THR A 13 56.24 -10.04 -35.35
N LEU A 14 56.68 -11.26 -34.97
CA LEU A 14 55.85 -12.21 -34.23
C LEU A 14 55.49 -11.68 -32.83
N GLU A 15 56.43 -11.04 -32.13
CA GLU A 15 56.16 -10.40 -30.82
C GLU A 15 55.17 -9.24 -30.96
N LEU A 16 55.29 -8.41 -31.98
CA LEU A 16 54.34 -7.35 -32.28
C LEU A 16 52.96 -7.90 -32.59
N LEU A 17 52.85 -8.91 -33.46
CA LEU A 17 51.59 -9.57 -33.78
C LEU A 17 50.97 -10.24 -32.56
N ALA A 18 51.76 -10.90 -31.72
CA ALA A 18 51.29 -11.47 -30.46
C ALA A 18 50.75 -10.38 -29.49
N ARG A 19 51.43 -9.24 -29.40
CA ARG A 19 50.93 -8.08 -28.60
C ARG A 19 49.66 -7.50 -29.20
N CYS A 20 49.55 -7.35 -30.51
CA CYS A 20 48.32 -6.91 -31.18
C CYS A 20 47.20 -7.90 -30.98
N ALA A 21 47.46 -9.20 -31.14
CA ALA A 21 46.47 -10.24 -30.91
C ALA A 21 46.00 -10.33 -29.44
N ALA A 22 46.93 -10.09 -28.49
CA ALA A 22 46.59 -10.01 -27.09
C ALA A 22 45.70 -8.79 -26.76
N ALA A 23 46.02 -7.63 -27.41
CA ALA A 23 45.19 -6.42 -27.26
C ALA A 23 43.82 -6.51 -27.93
N LEU A 24 43.65 -7.40 -28.93
CA LEU A 24 42.39 -7.63 -29.62
C LEU A 24 41.56 -8.75 -28.97
N LYS A 25 42.12 -9.49 -28.01
CA LYS A 25 41.32 -10.48 -27.26
C LYS A 25 40.23 -9.76 -26.48
N PRO A 26 38.95 -10.20 -26.61
CA PRO A 26 37.92 -9.71 -25.75
C PRO A 26 38.30 -9.97 -24.27
N PRO A 27 37.98 -9.09 -23.34
CA PRO A 27 38.18 -9.39 -21.93
C PRO A 27 37.48 -10.70 -21.57
N PRO A 28 38.04 -11.48 -20.62
CA PRO A 28 37.38 -12.71 -20.18
C PRO A 28 35.96 -12.41 -19.70
N ALA A 29 35.01 -13.29 -20.06
CA ALA A 29 33.64 -13.15 -19.59
C ALA A 29 33.67 -13.10 -18.06
N MET A 30 33.05 -12.08 -17.48
CA MET A 30 33.03 -11.81 -16.04
C MET A 30 31.67 -11.29 -15.64
N THR A 31 31.07 -11.86 -14.61
CA THR A 31 29.82 -11.36 -14.04
C THR A 31 30.10 -10.11 -13.17
N LEU A 32 29.03 -9.40 -12.80
CA LEU A 32 29.18 -8.23 -11.94
C LEU A 32 29.69 -8.60 -10.53
N SER A 33 29.19 -9.73 -9.99
CA SER A 33 29.66 -10.22 -8.69
C SER A 33 31.14 -10.63 -8.71
N GLU A 34 31.60 -11.30 -9.79
CA GLU A 34 33.01 -11.65 -9.99
C GLU A 34 33.90 -10.42 -10.15
N TRP A 35 33.42 -9.38 -10.88
CA TRP A 35 34.12 -8.11 -10.98
C TRP A 35 34.28 -7.46 -9.60
N ALA A 36 33.19 -7.42 -8.81
CA ALA A 36 33.21 -6.84 -7.49
C ALA A 36 34.17 -7.60 -6.55
N ASP A 37 34.11 -8.92 -6.49
CA ASP A 37 34.99 -9.77 -5.66
C ASP A 37 36.47 -9.59 -6.05
N ARG A 38 36.74 -9.35 -7.33
CA ARG A 38 38.10 -9.25 -7.86
C ARG A 38 38.74 -7.88 -7.68
N TYR A 39 37.96 -6.81 -7.86
CA TYR A 39 38.51 -5.46 -8.01
C TYR A 39 38.02 -4.45 -7.00
N ARG A 40 36.77 -4.58 -6.49
CA ARG A 40 36.15 -3.59 -5.63
C ARG A 40 36.84 -3.49 -4.28
N VAL A 41 37.17 -2.26 -3.87
CA VAL A 41 37.69 -1.94 -2.54
C VAL A 41 36.72 -1.02 -1.81
N LEU A 42 36.31 -1.42 -0.61
CA LEU A 42 35.47 -0.63 0.29
C LEU A 42 36.36 0.40 1.03
N SER A 43 35.94 1.66 0.98
CA SER A 43 36.64 2.75 1.65
C SER A 43 36.41 2.75 3.15
N ALA A 44 37.43 3.06 3.93
CA ALA A 44 37.32 3.27 5.37
C ALA A 44 36.43 4.48 5.75
N GLU A 45 36.20 5.42 4.81
CA GLU A 45 35.34 6.58 5.03
C GLU A 45 33.86 6.25 4.90
N SER A 46 33.52 5.16 4.19
CA SER A 46 32.14 4.86 3.82
C SER A 46 31.66 3.43 4.21
N SER A 47 32.54 2.61 4.79
CA SER A 47 32.22 1.24 5.18
C SER A 47 32.70 0.95 6.58
N ALA A 48 31.88 0.23 7.37
CA ALA A 48 32.27 -0.30 8.66
C ALA A 48 33.34 -1.40 8.55
N GLU A 49 33.42 -2.07 7.40
CA GLU A 49 34.41 -3.12 7.11
C GLU A 49 35.21 -2.72 5.85
N PRO A 50 36.24 -1.87 5.98
CA PRO A 50 37.06 -1.46 4.84
C PRO A 50 37.90 -2.62 4.31
N GLY A 51 38.26 -2.56 3.01
CA GLY A 51 39.08 -3.56 2.36
C GLY A 51 38.40 -4.15 1.12
N ARG A 52 38.82 -5.34 0.68
CA ARG A 52 38.24 -5.97 -0.50
C ARG A 52 36.80 -6.35 -0.30
N TRP A 53 36.01 -6.20 -1.37
CA TRP A 53 34.64 -6.70 -1.41
C TRP A 53 34.63 -8.23 -1.42
N HIS A 54 33.67 -8.81 -0.70
CA HIS A 54 33.43 -10.25 -0.65
C HIS A 54 31.93 -10.52 -0.73
N THR A 55 31.44 -10.94 -1.87
CA THR A 55 30.00 -11.24 -2.08
C THR A 55 29.50 -12.36 -1.15
N GLU A 56 30.37 -13.27 -0.72
CA GLU A 56 30.02 -14.35 0.21
C GLU A 56 29.57 -13.88 1.59
N LYS A 57 29.90 -12.66 2.00
CA LYS A 57 29.41 -12.06 3.24
C LYS A 57 27.91 -11.84 3.23
N ALA A 58 27.33 -11.57 2.06
CA ALA A 58 25.89 -11.38 1.85
C ALA A 58 25.43 -12.16 0.60
N PRO A 59 25.21 -13.47 0.72
CA PRO A 59 25.00 -14.37 -0.42
C PRO A 59 23.83 -13.96 -1.32
N TYR A 60 22.78 -13.36 -0.74
CA TYR A 60 21.61 -12.85 -1.47
C TYR A 60 21.95 -11.73 -2.47
N GLN A 61 23.12 -11.09 -2.35
CA GLN A 61 23.49 -10.01 -3.27
C GLN A 61 24.02 -10.55 -4.62
N ARG A 62 24.57 -11.77 -4.67
CA ARG A 62 25.22 -12.34 -5.86
C ARG A 62 24.30 -12.38 -7.06
N GLU A 63 23.16 -13.04 -6.93
CA GLU A 63 22.23 -13.24 -8.03
C GLU A 63 21.62 -11.93 -8.54
N ILE A 64 21.38 -10.96 -7.64
CA ILE A 64 20.90 -9.62 -8.01
C ILE A 64 21.98 -8.86 -8.80
N MET A 65 23.23 -8.87 -8.33
CA MET A 65 24.35 -8.23 -9.04
C MET A 65 24.53 -8.85 -10.42
N ASP A 66 24.51 -10.17 -10.53
CA ASP A 66 24.68 -10.87 -11.80
C ASP A 66 23.51 -10.57 -12.77
N ALA A 67 22.27 -10.45 -12.27
CA ALA A 67 21.13 -10.01 -13.07
C ALA A 67 21.30 -8.55 -13.58
N ILE A 68 21.93 -7.67 -12.80
CA ILE A 68 22.26 -6.32 -13.24
C ILE A 68 23.33 -6.36 -14.34
N GLY A 69 24.32 -7.24 -14.23
CA GLY A 69 25.39 -7.40 -15.23
C GLY A 69 24.97 -8.14 -16.51
N ASP A 70 23.93 -8.95 -16.48
CA ASP A 70 23.48 -9.78 -17.60
C ASP A 70 22.86 -8.92 -18.73
N PRO A 71 23.44 -8.92 -19.95
CA PRO A 71 22.95 -8.12 -21.06
C PRO A 71 21.55 -8.52 -21.56
N HIS A 72 21.06 -9.73 -21.25
CA HIS A 72 19.73 -10.21 -21.63
C HIS A 72 18.63 -9.68 -20.72
N ILE A 73 18.94 -9.27 -19.49
CA ILE A 73 18.00 -8.72 -18.52
C ILE A 73 18.00 -7.20 -18.63
N ARG A 74 16.94 -6.60 -19.13
CA ARG A 74 16.83 -5.15 -19.36
C ARG A 74 16.42 -4.35 -18.14
N LYS A 75 15.68 -4.96 -17.22
CA LYS A 75 15.14 -4.27 -16.03
C LYS A 75 15.26 -5.16 -14.80
N VAL A 76 15.82 -4.58 -13.74
CA VAL A 76 15.97 -5.19 -12.42
C VAL A 76 15.31 -4.28 -11.39
N VAL A 77 14.42 -4.83 -10.57
CA VAL A 77 13.66 -4.13 -9.54
C VAL A 77 14.03 -4.73 -8.18
N ILE A 78 14.39 -3.89 -7.21
CA ILE A 78 14.85 -4.35 -5.90
C ILE A 78 14.04 -3.62 -4.83
N MET A 79 13.02 -4.29 -4.32
CA MET A 79 12.22 -3.86 -3.17
C MET A 79 12.83 -4.47 -1.91
N SER A 80 13.29 -3.66 -0.98
CA SER A 80 14.08 -4.22 0.09
C SER A 80 14.07 -3.41 1.38
N ALA A 81 14.38 -4.10 2.47
CA ALA A 81 14.69 -3.51 3.75
C ALA A 81 15.89 -2.52 3.69
N ALA A 82 16.08 -1.71 4.74
CA ALA A 82 17.10 -0.68 4.75
C ALA A 82 18.53 -1.24 4.89
N GLN A 83 18.76 -2.21 5.77
CA GLN A 83 20.10 -2.67 6.20
C GLN A 83 20.56 -3.95 5.49
N ILE A 84 20.50 -3.97 4.14
CA ILE A 84 20.93 -5.13 3.32
C ILE A 84 22.15 -4.84 2.43
N GLY A 85 22.78 -3.66 2.59
CA GLY A 85 23.92 -3.25 1.77
C GLY A 85 23.56 -2.82 0.34
N LYS A 86 22.32 -2.38 0.09
CA LYS A 86 21.76 -2.09 -1.24
C LYS A 86 22.55 -1.08 -2.06
N THR A 87 23.03 0.02 -1.45
CA THR A 87 23.75 1.09 -2.18
C THR A 87 25.09 0.59 -2.71
N ASP A 88 25.87 -0.14 -1.90
CA ASP A 88 27.15 -0.69 -2.34
C ASP A 88 26.97 -1.78 -3.40
N ALA A 89 26.08 -2.76 -3.15
CA ALA A 89 25.87 -3.91 -4.03
C ALA A 89 25.19 -3.54 -5.35
N PHE A 90 24.12 -2.70 -5.31
CA PHE A 90 23.22 -2.54 -6.45
C PHE A 90 23.34 -1.19 -7.16
N ILE A 91 24.09 -0.24 -6.59
CA ILE A 91 24.37 1.06 -7.23
C ILE A 91 25.87 1.22 -7.48
N LEU A 92 26.71 1.11 -6.45
CA LEU A 92 28.14 1.39 -6.58
C LEU A 92 28.90 0.30 -7.35
N ASN A 93 28.65 -0.99 -7.04
CA ASN A 93 29.29 -2.08 -7.80
C ASN A 93 28.90 -2.07 -9.28
N PRO A 94 27.64 -1.86 -9.69
CA PRO A 94 27.27 -1.62 -11.09
C PRO A 94 27.99 -0.42 -11.70
N LEU A 95 28.11 0.70 -10.98
CA LEU A 95 28.89 1.86 -11.47
C LEU A 95 30.33 1.47 -11.78
N GLY A 96 31.00 0.76 -10.88
CA GLY A 96 32.37 0.28 -11.11
C GLY A 96 32.47 -0.65 -12.31
N TYR A 97 31.58 -1.63 -12.40
CA TYR A 97 31.51 -2.59 -13.52
C TYR A 97 31.31 -1.91 -14.88
N TYR A 98 30.36 -0.97 -14.96
CA TYR A 98 30.10 -0.20 -16.18
C TYR A 98 31.10 0.92 -16.46
N MET A 99 31.97 1.24 -15.54
CA MET A 99 33.13 2.12 -15.78
C MET A 99 34.33 1.34 -16.31
N ASP A 100 34.54 0.13 -15.84
CA ASP A 100 35.74 -0.67 -16.09
C ASP A 100 35.55 -1.74 -17.16
N TYR A 101 34.59 -2.63 -16.96
CA TYR A 101 34.43 -3.85 -17.76
C TYR A 101 33.50 -3.67 -18.97
N ALA A 102 32.37 -3.00 -18.80
CA ALA A 102 31.36 -2.79 -19.85
C ALA A 102 31.02 -1.30 -20.03
N PRO A 103 31.95 -0.45 -20.49
CA PRO A 103 31.78 0.99 -20.50
C PRO A 103 30.51 1.46 -21.21
N ALA A 104 29.76 2.36 -20.54
CA ALA A 104 28.47 2.86 -21.03
C ALA A 104 28.14 4.25 -20.49
N PRO A 105 27.26 5.02 -21.18
CA PRO A 105 26.64 6.22 -20.60
C PRO A 105 25.67 5.83 -19.47
N ILE A 106 25.90 6.36 -18.24
CA ILE A 106 25.17 6.02 -17.03
C ILE A 106 24.46 7.26 -16.48
N LEU A 107 23.20 7.09 -16.11
CA LEU A 107 22.45 8.06 -15.31
C LEU A 107 22.18 7.47 -13.92
N VAL A 108 22.60 8.20 -12.88
CA VAL A 108 22.24 7.89 -11.50
C VAL A 108 21.17 8.89 -11.05
N MET A 109 20.02 8.39 -10.63
CA MET A 109 18.97 9.22 -10.08
C MET A 109 18.95 9.11 -8.55
N GLN A 110 18.93 10.26 -7.88
CA GLN A 110 18.74 10.39 -6.44
C GLN A 110 17.48 11.22 -6.16
N PRO A 111 16.83 11.11 -4.98
CA PRO A 111 15.61 11.86 -4.69
C PRO A 111 15.73 13.37 -4.88
N THR A 112 16.85 13.95 -4.44
CA THR A 112 17.14 15.38 -4.56
C THR A 112 18.54 15.63 -5.12
N LEU A 113 18.79 16.86 -5.58
CA LEU A 113 20.12 17.27 -6.04
C LEU A 113 21.16 17.20 -4.91
N ASP A 114 20.78 17.60 -3.70
CA ASP A 114 21.67 17.58 -2.53
C ASP A 114 22.07 16.16 -2.14
N MET A 115 21.11 15.20 -2.16
CA MET A 115 21.43 13.79 -1.99
C MET A 115 22.36 13.27 -3.08
N GLY A 116 22.18 13.72 -4.33
CA GLY A 116 23.09 13.41 -5.44
C GLY A 116 24.51 13.94 -5.21
N GLN A 117 24.66 15.13 -4.66
CA GLN A 117 25.98 15.68 -4.31
C GLN A 117 26.64 14.90 -3.16
N THR A 118 25.88 14.57 -2.12
CA THR A 118 26.33 13.76 -0.99
C THR A 118 26.76 12.36 -1.46
N PHE A 119 25.94 11.69 -2.26
CA PHE A 119 26.28 10.42 -2.90
C PHE A 119 27.59 10.49 -3.69
N SER A 120 27.76 11.55 -4.51
CA SER A 120 28.98 11.74 -5.30
C SER A 120 30.22 11.92 -4.45
N LYS A 121 30.15 12.72 -3.37
CA LYS A 121 31.30 13.07 -2.52
C LYS A 121 31.63 11.95 -1.55
N ASP A 122 30.61 11.38 -0.87
CA ASP A 122 30.82 10.53 0.30
C ASP A 122 30.82 9.04 -0.06
N ARG A 123 30.35 8.66 -1.26
CA ARG A 123 30.27 7.27 -1.70
C ARG A 123 31.03 7.02 -3.00
N LEU A 124 30.70 7.74 -4.08
CA LEU A 124 31.30 7.50 -5.39
C LEU A 124 32.78 7.92 -5.46
N ALA A 125 33.13 9.08 -4.94
CA ALA A 125 34.50 9.56 -4.99
C ALA A 125 35.49 8.71 -4.18
N PRO A 126 35.16 8.27 -2.93
CA PRO A 126 36.00 7.30 -2.20
C PRO A 126 36.12 5.96 -2.93
N MET A 127 35.02 5.44 -3.52
CA MET A 127 35.06 4.22 -4.31
C MET A 127 36.06 4.30 -5.47
N ILE A 128 36.00 5.39 -6.24
CA ILE A 128 36.90 5.60 -7.39
C ILE A 128 38.35 5.73 -6.93
N ARG A 129 38.59 6.46 -5.85
CA ARG A 129 39.94 6.68 -5.29
C ARG A 129 40.57 5.38 -4.81
N ASP A 130 39.81 4.55 -4.09
CA ASP A 130 40.34 3.41 -3.36
C ASP A 130 40.29 2.08 -4.17
N THR A 131 39.58 2.06 -5.30
CA THR A 131 39.59 0.95 -6.25
C THR A 131 40.60 1.21 -7.35
N PRO A 132 41.74 0.49 -7.42
CA PRO A 132 42.84 0.78 -8.35
C PRO A 132 42.41 0.85 -9.82
N GLU A 133 41.55 -0.08 -10.26
CA GLU A 133 41.06 -0.17 -11.65
C GLU A 133 40.21 1.03 -12.06
N LEU A 134 39.60 1.73 -11.10
CA LEU A 134 38.73 2.90 -11.36
C LEU A 134 39.51 4.21 -11.28
N ARG A 135 40.52 4.27 -10.41
CA ARG A 135 41.28 5.49 -10.11
C ARG A 135 41.94 6.09 -11.36
N ASP A 136 42.49 5.24 -12.20
CA ASP A 136 43.25 5.70 -13.39
C ASP A 136 42.33 6.01 -14.60
N LYS A 137 41.04 5.70 -14.50
CA LYS A 137 40.05 5.95 -15.58
C LYS A 137 39.40 7.33 -15.49
N ILE A 138 39.50 8.01 -14.34
CA ILE A 138 38.90 9.33 -14.14
C ILE A 138 40.01 10.33 -13.83
N ASP A 139 40.28 11.23 -14.77
CA ASP A 139 41.20 12.36 -14.55
C ASP A 139 40.54 13.41 -13.66
N VAL A 140 40.86 13.37 -12.36
CA VAL A 140 40.36 14.30 -11.36
C VAL A 140 41.19 15.59 -11.32
N LYS A 141 42.42 15.60 -11.86
CA LYS A 141 43.41 16.69 -11.71
C LYS A 141 43.34 17.73 -12.82
N SER A 142 42.90 17.36 -14.02
CA SER A 142 42.86 18.29 -15.15
C SER A 142 41.62 19.18 -15.13
N ARG A 143 41.80 20.49 -15.21
CA ARG A 143 40.71 21.47 -15.40
C ARG A 143 39.93 21.26 -16.71
N TYR A 144 40.50 20.54 -17.68
CA TYR A 144 39.93 20.28 -19.01
C TYR A 144 39.21 18.90 -19.07
N SER A 145 39.24 18.12 -17.99
CA SER A 145 38.62 16.78 -17.97
C SER A 145 37.10 16.81 -18.14
N GLY A 146 36.45 17.95 -17.92
CA GLY A 146 34.98 18.07 -17.92
C GLY A 146 34.32 17.36 -16.74
N ASN A 147 35.09 16.94 -15.73
CA ASN A 147 34.62 16.29 -14.54
C ASN A 147 34.12 17.30 -13.50
N THR A 148 32.93 17.07 -12.99
CA THR A 148 32.32 17.87 -11.92
C THR A 148 31.83 16.93 -10.80
N ILE A 149 31.28 17.49 -9.73
CA ILE A 149 30.63 16.69 -8.67
C ILE A 149 29.55 15.81 -9.27
N MET A 150 28.72 16.34 -10.18
CA MET A 150 27.54 15.64 -10.75
C MET A 150 27.85 14.91 -12.06
N LYS A 151 29.05 15.01 -12.60
CA LYS A 151 29.45 14.36 -13.85
C LYS A 151 30.87 13.81 -13.77
N LYS A 152 31.05 12.56 -14.19
CA LYS A 152 32.35 11.88 -14.32
C LYS A 152 32.46 11.30 -15.72
N ASN A 153 33.50 11.68 -16.47
CA ASN A 153 33.82 11.10 -17.77
C ASN A 153 34.90 10.03 -17.61
N PHE A 154 34.77 8.94 -18.35
CA PHE A 154 35.75 7.87 -18.40
C PHE A 154 35.81 7.30 -19.84
N PRO A 155 36.84 6.55 -20.22
CA PRO A 155 36.94 5.97 -21.55
C PRO A 155 35.73 5.10 -21.88
N GLY A 156 35.01 5.42 -22.95
CA GLY A 156 33.82 4.67 -23.40
C GLY A 156 32.49 5.08 -22.75
N GLY A 157 32.46 6.04 -21.80
CA GLY A 157 31.21 6.45 -21.16
C GLY A 157 31.33 7.66 -20.24
N HIS A 158 30.25 7.90 -19.53
CA HIS A 158 30.20 8.92 -18.48
C HIS A 158 29.14 8.56 -17.44
N ILE A 159 29.29 9.03 -16.22
CA ILE A 159 28.26 9.05 -15.19
C ILE A 159 27.69 10.46 -15.11
N THR A 160 26.38 10.58 -15.12
CA THR A 160 25.67 11.81 -14.76
C THR A 160 24.78 11.52 -13.55
N ILE A 161 24.83 12.34 -12.52
CA ILE A 161 24.00 12.23 -11.32
C ILE A 161 22.95 13.35 -11.38
N VAL A 162 21.69 13.02 -11.13
CA VAL A 162 20.57 13.97 -11.18
C VAL A 162 19.64 13.78 -9.98
N GLY A 163 19.00 14.88 -9.56
CA GLY A 163 17.86 14.80 -8.64
C GLY A 163 16.57 14.52 -9.40
N ALA A 164 15.70 13.69 -8.84
CA ALA A 164 14.40 13.32 -9.43
C ALA A 164 13.46 14.52 -9.63
N ASN A 165 13.70 15.64 -8.92
CA ASN A 165 12.94 16.89 -9.06
C ASN A 165 13.41 17.76 -10.24
N SER A 166 14.51 17.40 -10.95
CA SER A 166 15.09 18.18 -12.04
C SER A 166 14.65 17.70 -13.40
N ALA A 167 13.58 18.26 -13.94
CA ALA A 167 13.08 17.93 -15.28
C ALA A 167 14.14 18.09 -16.37
N THR A 168 14.87 19.21 -16.36
CA THR A 168 15.95 19.51 -17.32
C THR A 168 17.10 18.49 -17.26
N GLY A 169 17.47 18.03 -16.06
CA GLY A 169 18.51 17.01 -15.87
C GLY A 169 18.11 15.67 -16.46
N LEU A 170 16.83 15.32 -16.38
CA LEU A 170 16.25 14.08 -16.89
C LEU A 170 16.06 14.09 -18.42
N ALA A 171 15.99 15.27 -19.04
CA ALA A 171 15.62 15.43 -20.45
C ALA A 171 16.79 15.42 -21.44
N SER A 172 18.05 15.55 -21.01
CA SER A 172 19.09 16.13 -21.86
C SER A 172 19.99 15.18 -22.66
N ARG A 173 20.04 13.85 -22.40
CA ARG A 173 21.04 12.97 -23.06
C ARG A 173 20.57 11.52 -23.21
N PRO A 174 20.98 10.80 -24.31
CA PRO A 174 20.83 9.35 -24.40
C PRO A 174 21.67 8.65 -23.31
N ILE A 175 21.09 7.66 -22.64
CA ILE A 175 21.72 6.83 -21.61
C ILE A 175 21.49 5.37 -21.90
N LYS A 176 22.47 4.52 -21.61
CA LYS A 176 22.32 3.07 -21.69
C LYS A 176 21.93 2.46 -20.35
N VAL A 177 22.57 2.90 -19.27
CA VAL A 177 22.36 2.39 -17.92
C VAL A 177 21.68 3.44 -17.06
N LEU A 178 20.52 3.10 -16.48
CA LEU A 178 19.79 3.91 -15.52
C LEU A 178 19.86 3.21 -14.16
N LEU A 179 20.39 3.89 -13.15
CA LEU A 179 20.40 3.46 -11.76
C LEU A 179 19.52 4.44 -10.95
N ALA A 180 18.34 4.01 -10.55
CA ALA A 180 17.37 4.81 -9.81
C ALA A 180 17.32 4.34 -8.36
N ASP A 181 17.83 5.15 -7.45
CA ASP A 181 17.95 4.86 -6.02
C ASP A 181 16.87 5.59 -5.22
N GLU A 182 16.27 4.90 -4.23
CA GLU A 182 15.23 5.43 -3.34
C GLU A 182 14.02 6.03 -4.10
N VAL A 183 13.47 5.27 -5.07
CA VAL A 183 12.41 5.77 -5.98
C VAL A 183 11.11 6.14 -5.27
N ASP A 184 10.84 5.58 -4.11
CA ASP A 184 9.65 5.92 -3.31
C ASP A 184 9.74 7.33 -2.69
N ARG A 185 10.95 7.91 -2.64
CA ARG A 185 11.17 9.30 -2.21
C ARG A 185 11.13 10.32 -3.34
N TYR A 186 10.88 9.87 -4.59
CA TYR A 186 10.79 10.78 -5.74
C TYR A 186 9.47 11.56 -5.69
N PRO A 187 9.47 12.83 -6.15
CA PRO A 187 8.24 13.59 -6.30
C PRO A 187 7.30 12.91 -7.31
N ALA A 188 6.00 13.19 -7.22
CA ALA A 188 5.01 12.67 -8.15
C ALA A 188 5.26 13.15 -9.60
N SER A 189 5.86 14.34 -9.74
CA SER A 189 6.22 14.92 -11.04
C SER A 189 7.53 15.69 -10.93
N ALA A 190 8.40 15.59 -11.92
CA ALA A 190 9.55 16.45 -12.11
C ALA A 190 9.06 17.80 -12.68
N GLY A 191 8.81 18.78 -11.82
CA GLY A 191 8.14 20.01 -12.20
C GLY A 191 6.75 19.73 -12.80
N THR A 192 6.54 20.18 -14.04
CA THR A 192 5.29 19.96 -14.80
C THR A 192 5.38 18.84 -15.84
N GLU A 193 6.54 18.18 -15.99
CA GLU A 193 6.81 17.25 -17.11
C GLU A 193 6.36 15.80 -16.87
N GLY A 194 5.96 15.46 -15.65
CA GLY A 194 5.45 14.14 -15.30
C GLY A 194 6.42 13.29 -14.47
N ASP A 195 6.13 11.99 -14.39
CA ASP A 195 6.88 11.07 -13.52
C ASP A 195 8.37 11.02 -13.87
N PRO A 196 9.27 11.28 -12.88
CA PRO A 196 10.71 11.34 -13.11
C PRO A 196 11.30 10.05 -13.67
N LEU A 197 10.85 8.88 -13.17
CA LEU A 197 11.36 7.59 -13.61
C LEU A 197 11.03 7.33 -15.09
N SER A 198 9.78 7.61 -15.47
CA SER A 198 9.32 7.49 -16.86
C SER A 198 10.08 8.43 -17.81
N LEU A 199 10.38 9.66 -17.36
CA LEU A 199 11.18 10.62 -18.15
C LEU A 199 12.59 10.10 -18.40
N ALA A 200 13.26 9.56 -17.37
CA ALA A 200 14.59 8.98 -17.50
C ALA A 200 14.60 7.74 -18.41
N GLN A 201 13.62 6.84 -18.28
CA GLN A 201 13.51 5.64 -19.11
C GLN A 201 13.32 5.96 -20.60
N LYS A 202 12.69 7.07 -20.96
CA LYS A 202 12.60 7.55 -22.35
C LYS A 202 13.97 7.84 -22.97
N ARG A 203 15.00 8.14 -22.18
CA ARG A 203 16.37 8.40 -22.65
C ARG A 203 17.12 7.14 -23.05
N GLN A 204 16.60 5.98 -22.67
CA GLN A 204 17.19 4.68 -23.02
C GLN A 204 16.67 4.10 -24.34
N THR A 205 15.77 4.79 -25.03
CA THR A 205 15.06 4.25 -26.22
C THR A 205 15.99 3.89 -27.37
N THR A 206 17.12 4.59 -27.50
CA THR A 206 18.10 4.34 -28.58
C THR A 206 19.00 3.13 -28.35
N PHE A 207 19.01 2.59 -27.12
CA PHE A 207 19.84 1.43 -26.77
C PHE A 207 18.97 0.17 -26.69
N TRP A 208 19.22 -0.78 -27.57
CA TRP A 208 18.50 -2.07 -27.58
C TRP A 208 18.87 -2.95 -26.37
N ASP A 209 20.10 -2.79 -25.84
CA ASP A 209 20.70 -3.47 -24.69
C ASP A 209 20.71 -2.58 -23.43
N LYS A 210 19.70 -1.74 -23.30
CA LYS A 210 19.53 -0.86 -22.14
C LYS A 210 19.41 -1.63 -20.84
N LYS A 211 19.86 -1.00 -19.74
CA LYS A 211 19.76 -1.53 -18.38
C LYS A 211 19.07 -0.51 -17.47
N THR A 212 17.99 -0.91 -16.83
CA THR A 212 17.28 -0.12 -15.81
C THR A 212 17.32 -0.86 -14.48
N VAL A 213 17.89 -0.25 -13.47
CA VAL A 213 17.93 -0.76 -12.08
C VAL A 213 17.15 0.20 -11.20
N ILE A 214 16.17 -0.33 -10.49
CA ILE A 214 15.27 0.42 -9.61
C ILE A 214 15.39 -0.15 -8.21
N VAL A 215 15.80 0.67 -7.26
CA VAL A 215 16.04 0.25 -5.87
C VAL A 215 15.30 1.16 -4.92
N SER A 216 14.57 0.61 -3.97
CA SER A 216 13.97 1.40 -2.89
C SER A 216 13.55 0.55 -1.70
N THR A 217 13.49 1.17 -0.55
CA THR A 217 12.68 0.74 0.57
C THR A 217 11.24 1.18 0.30
N PRO A 218 10.24 0.29 0.42
CA PRO A 218 8.84 0.65 0.17
C PRO A 218 8.27 1.54 1.27
N VAL A 219 7.17 2.22 0.99
CA VAL A 219 6.47 3.11 1.94
C VAL A 219 5.05 2.63 2.20
N ILE A 220 4.03 3.35 1.76
CA ILE A 220 2.62 3.02 1.99
C ILE A 220 2.07 2.20 0.83
N LYS A 221 1.30 1.16 1.12
CA LYS A 221 0.65 0.28 0.15
C LYS A 221 -0.22 1.07 -0.84
N GLY A 222 -0.08 0.76 -2.11
CA GLY A 222 -0.79 1.47 -3.19
C GLY A 222 -0.23 2.86 -3.53
N GLN A 223 0.75 3.39 -2.77
CA GLN A 223 1.47 4.63 -3.08
C GLN A 223 2.92 4.36 -3.47
N SER A 224 3.47 3.22 -3.06
CA SER A 224 4.84 2.82 -3.30
C SER A 224 5.09 2.55 -4.78
N ARG A 225 6.06 3.28 -5.37
CA ARG A 225 6.52 3.04 -6.74
C ARG A 225 7.25 1.73 -6.85
N ILE A 226 8.09 1.42 -5.87
CA ILE A 226 8.86 0.18 -5.90
C ILE A 226 7.95 -1.03 -5.81
N GLU A 227 6.87 -0.98 -5.01
CA GLU A 227 5.87 -2.03 -4.96
C GLU A 227 5.17 -2.21 -6.31
N THR A 228 4.78 -1.10 -6.96
CA THR A 228 4.16 -1.14 -8.29
C THR A 228 5.08 -1.78 -9.32
N GLU A 229 6.36 -1.44 -9.33
CA GLU A 229 7.36 -2.00 -10.23
C GLU A 229 7.67 -3.48 -9.91
N PHE A 230 7.74 -3.84 -8.63
CA PHE A 230 7.94 -5.21 -8.15
C PHE A 230 6.76 -6.10 -8.53
N ASN A 231 5.52 -5.66 -8.36
CA ASN A 231 4.32 -6.42 -8.71
C ASN A 231 4.20 -6.72 -10.21
N GLN A 232 4.86 -5.95 -11.08
CA GLN A 232 4.93 -6.16 -12.52
C GLN A 232 6.13 -7.02 -12.97
N SER A 233 6.96 -7.47 -12.02
CA SER A 233 8.18 -8.23 -12.25
C SER A 233 8.02 -9.73 -11.95
N THR A 234 9.13 -10.47 -11.95
CA THR A 234 9.16 -11.89 -11.56
C THR A 234 8.79 -12.14 -10.10
N ARG A 235 8.81 -11.12 -9.23
CA ARG A 235 8.49 -11.20 -7.79
C ARG A 235 9.23 -12.33 -7.09
N GLU A 236 10.54 -12.22 -7.05
CA GLU A 236 11.41 -13.25 -6.51
C GLU A 236 11.69 -13.03 -5.03
N GLU A 237 11.46 -14.06 -4.23
CA GLU A 237 11.75 -14.09 -2.80
C GLU A 237 13.04 -14.88 -2.52
N TRP A 238 13.85 -14.39 -1.56
CA TRP A 238 15.03 -15.10 -1.12
C TRP A 238 14.67 -16.32 -0.26
N ASN A 239 14.79 -17.51 -0.84
CA ASN A 239 14.48 -18.77 -0.18
C ASN A 239 15.73 -19.44 0.38
N VAL A 240 15.68 -19.85 1.65
CA VAL A 240 16.76 -20.49 2.37
C VAL A 240 16.34 -21.92 2.74
N PRO A 241 17.22 -22.93 2.54
CA PRO A 241 16.91 -24.30 2.93
C PRO A 241 16.90 -24.44 4.44
N CYS A 242 15.86 -25.09 4.98
CA CYS A 242 15.80 -25.42 6.40
C CYS A 242 17.06 -26.22 6.81
N PRO A 243 17.74 -25.87 7.92
CA PRO A 243 18.91 -26.60 8.39
C PRO A 243 18.68 -28.09 8.60
N GLU A 244 17.47 -28.51 9.00
CA GLU A 244 17.13 -29.89 9.31
C GLU A 244 16.56 -30.66 8.12
N CYS A 245 15.48 -30.18 7.50
CA CYS A 245 14.78 -30.94 6.47
C CYS A 245 15.12 -30.51 5.03
N GLY A 246 15.93 -29.46 4.84
CA GLY A 246 16.33 -28.97 3.53
C GLY A 246 15.22 -28.28 2.71
N HIS A 247 14.02 -28.07 3.27
CA HIS A 247 12.93 -27.38 2.58
C HIS A 247 13.28 -25.90 2.38
N TYR A 248 13.17 -25.43 1.13
CA TYR A 248 13.41 -24.02 0.78
C TYR A 248 12.18 -23.18 1.11
N GLN A 249 12.37 -22.12 1.88
CA GLN A 249 11.33 -21.19 2.27
C GLN A 249 11.87 -19.75 2.39
N PRO A 250 11.04 -18.71 2.16
CA PRO A 250 11.43 -17.33 2.43
C PRO A 250 11.45 -17.05 3.93
N PHE A 251 12.17 -16.02 4.35
CA PHE A 251 12.05 -15.52 5.71
C PHE A 251 10.78 -14.67 5.84
N VAL A 252 9.85 -15.13 6.68
CA VAL A 252 8.59 -14.46 7.00
C VAL A 252 8.52 -14.16 8.48
N TRP A 253 8.11 -12.94 8.85
CA TRP A 253 8.05 -12.51 10.25
C TRP A 253 7.19 -13.44 11.13
N ALA A 254 6.10 -13.97 10.62
CA ALA A 254 5.20 -14.87 11.33
C ALA A 254 5.86 -16.17 11.82
N ASN A 255 7.02 -16.55 11.27
CA ASN A 255 7.77 -17.73 11.66
C ASN A 255 8.88 -17.43 12.68
N VAL A 256 9.08 -16.16 13.07
CA VAL A 256 10.02 -15.76 14.11
C VAL A 256 9.44 -16.09 15.49
N VAL A 257 10.19 -16.80 16.29
CA VAL A 257 9.81 -17.24 17.64
C VAL A 257 10.70 -16.55 18.66
N PHE A 258 10.10 -15.81 19.57
CA PHE A 258 10.79 -15.08 20.65
C PHE A 258 9.86 -14.94 21.87
N ASP A 259 10.46 -14.75 23.05
CA ASP A 259 9.72 -14.43 24.25
C ASP A 259 9.48 -12.91 24.34
N LYS A 260 8.21 -12.51 24.50
CA LYS A 260 7.83 -11.09 24.63
C LYS A 260 8.26 -10.50 25.97
N ASP A 261 8.34 -11.33 27.00
CA ASP A 261 8.68 -10.92 28.36
C ASP A 261 10.19 -10.91 28.59
N ASP A 262 10.98 -11.55 27.71
CA ASP A 262 12.45 -11.51 27.69
C ASP A 262 13.00 -10.96 26.37
N PRO A 263 13.05 -9.62 26.19
CA PRO A 263 13.59 -8.99 24.97
C PRO A 263 15.09 -9.28 24.74
N GLN A 264 15.78 -9.83 25.74
CA GLN A 264 17.20 -10.23 25.68
C GLN A 264 17.38 -11.72 25.41
N GLY A 265 16.29 -12.48 25.34
CA GLY A 265 16.26 -13.91 25.10
C GLY A 265 16.72 -14.33 23.72
N GLU A 266 16.72 -15.62 23.49
CA GLU A 266 17.05 -16.22 22.19
C GLU A 266 15.93 -16.01 21.18
N VAL A 267 16.32 -15.65 19.95
CA VAL A 267 15.39 -15.52 18.82
C VAL A 267 15.60 -16.71 17.89
N LEU A 268 14.51 -17.44 17.65
CA LEU A 268 14.48 -18.66 16.85
C LEU A 268 13.62 -18.44 15.60
N TYR A 269 13.78 -19.30 14.61
CA TYR A 269 12.94 -19.30 13.40
C TYR A 269 12.41 -20.71 13.14
N LYS A 270 11.08 -20.79 12.94
CA LYS A 270 10.34 -22.03 12.73
C LYS A 270 10.29 -22.38 11.24
N CYS A 271 10.66 -23.61 10.91
CA CYS A 271 10.44 -24.15 9.57
C CYS A 271 8.94 -24.40 9.31
N GLU A 272 8.43 -23.90 8.20
CA GLU A 272 7.01 -24.06 7.82
C GLU A 272 6.62 -25.51 7.49
N ARG A 273 7.60 -26.33 7.04
CA ARG A 273 7.34 -27.73 6.65
C ARG A 273 7.49 -28.71 7.82
N CYS A 274 8.61 -28.69 8.52
CA CYS A 274 8.88 -29.68 9.58
C CYS A 274 8.58 -29.18 11.00
N GLY A 275 8.30 -27.87 11.17
CA GLY A 275 7.98 -27.27 12.46
C GLY A 275 9.17 -27.12 13.42
N VAL A 276 10.38 -27.59 13.07
CA VAL A 276 11.57 -27.46 13.89
C VAL A 276 11.98 -26.00 13.98
N VAL A 277 12.41 -25.58 15.16
CA VAL A 277 12.93 -24.23 15.42
C VAL A 277 14.45 -24.27 15.54
N ASN A 278 15.14 -23.36 14.86
CA ASN A 278 16.60 -23.21 14.90
C ASN A 278 16.97 -21.74 15.12
N GLY A 279 18.15 -21.52 15.71
CA GLY A 279 18.67 -20.18 15.94
C GLY A 279 19.17 -19.48 14.68
N GLU A 280 19.45 -18.21 14.83
CA GLU A 280 19.92 -17.32 13.75
C GLU A 280 21.17 -17.87 13.03
N TYR A 281 22.13 -18.39 13.80
CA TYR A 281 23.39 -18.88 13.24
C TYR A 281 23.16 -20.02 12.21
N GLN A 282 22.35 -21.02 12.55
CA GLN A 282 22.08 -22.18 11.69
C GLN A 282 21.41 -21.72 10.38
N TRP A 283 20.41 -20.84 10.47
CA TRP A 283 19.72 -20.31 9.31
C TRP A 283 20.61 -19.42 8.43
N LYS A 284 21.46 -18.57 9.03
CA LYS A 284 22.42 -17.75 8.27
C LYS A 284 23.51 -18.57 7.60
N GLN A 285 23.95 -19.69 8.20
CA GLN A 285 24.82 -20.64 7.51
C GLN A 285 24.13 -21.35 6.35
N ALA A 286 22.85 -21.74 6.52
CA ALA A 286 22.05 -22.32 5.47
C ALA A 286 21.78 -21.33 4.30
N SER A 287 21.74 -20.02 4.59
CA SER A 287 21.57 -18.95 3.62
C SER A 287 22.66 -18.90 2.54
N LYS A 288 23.85 -19.47 2.80
CA LYS A 288 24.89 -19.65 1.76
C LYS A 288 24.43 -20.51 0.58
N ARG A 289 23.42 -21.35 0.78
CA ARG A 289 22.78 -22.20 -0.24
C ARG A 289 21.41 -21.64 -0.66
N GLY A 290 21.09 -20.42 -0.25
CA GLY A 290 19.87 -19.73 -0.61
C GLY A 290 19.79 -19.46 -2.12
N ARG A 291 18.60 -19.21 -2.61
CA ARG A 291 18.30 -18.86 -3.99
C ARG A 291 17.05 -18.02 -4.09
N PHE A 292 16.96 -17.21 -5.11
CA PHE A 292 15.71 -16.53 -5.43
C PHE A 292 14.74 -17.48 -6.14
N VAL A 293 13.47 -17.41 -5.77
CA VAL A 293 12.40 -18.21 -6.37
C VAL A 293 11.35 -17.27 -6.93
N PRO A 294 11.13 -17.27 -8.26
CA PRO A 294 10.15 -16.38 -8.89
C PRO A 294 8.71 -16.88 -8.66
N GLU A 295 7.84 -15.96 -8.31
CA GLU A 295 6.39 -16.21 -8.27
C GLU A 295 5.76 -16.04 -9.67
N ASN A 296 6.31 -15.12 -10.49
CA ASN A 296 5.85 -14.83 -11.84
C ASN A 296 6.99 -14.96 -12.87
N PRO A 297 7.39 -16.19 -13.24
CA PRO A 297 8.57 -16.42 -14.09
C PRO A 297 8.44 -15.93 -15.53
N GLY A 298 7.24 -15.53 -15.97
CA GLY A 298 6.98 -15.01 -17.32
C GLY A 298 7.16 -13.51 -17.50
N ALA A 299 7.48 -12.76 -16.44
CA ALA A 299 7.66 -11.32 -16.53
C ALA A 299 9.00 -10.93 -17.18
N GLU A 300 9.02 -9.84 -17.96
CA GLU A 300 10.24 -9.32 -18.61
C GLU A 300 11.27 -8.76 -17.63
N ALA A 301 10.81 -8.18 -16.52
CA ALA A 301 11.66 -7.60 -15.49
C ALA A 301 11.93 -8.61 -14.39
N ARG A 302 13.17 -8.75 -13.94
CA ARG A 302 13.47 -9.46 -12.71
C ARG A 302 13.22 -8.54 -11.51
N GLY A 303 12.47 -9.03 -10.54
CA GLY A 303 12.19 -8.29 -9.31
C GLY A 303 12.52 -9.11 -8.09
N PHE A 304 13.25 -8.51 -7.17
CA PHE A 304 13.77 -9.15 -5.96
C PHE A 304 13.23 -8.48 -4.71
N HIS A 305 12.78 -9.29 -3.76
CA HIS A 305 12.41 -8.83 -2.43
C HIS A 305 13.40 -9.35 -1.37
N LEU A 306 13.76 -8.47 -0.42
CA LEU A 306 14.67 -8.79 0.68
C LEU A 306 14.23 -8.08 1.96
N ASN A 307 14.05 -8.85 3.02
CA ASN A 307 13.88 -8.32 4.38
C ASN A 307 15.18 -8.41 5.21
N THR A 308 15.20 -7.75 6.35
CA THR A 308 16.38 -7.71 7.24
C THR A 308 16.68 -9.07 7.89
N LEU A 309 15.73 -10.00 7.97
CA LEU A 309 15.99 -11.36 8.48
C LEU A 309 17.04 -12.11 7.65
N ALA A 310 17.13 -11.83 6.35
CA ALA A 310 18.16 -12.37 5.47
C ALA A 310 19.52 -11.67 5.64
N SER A 311 19.55 -10.47 6.24
CA SER A 311 20.77 -9.65 6.37
C SER A 311 21.80 -10.28 7.28
N THR A 312 23.05 -10.19 6.87
CA THR A 312 24.21 -10.56 7.68
C THR A 312 24.76 -9.39 8.49
N PHE A 313 24.20 -8.19 8.30
CA PHE A 313 24.64 -6.94 8.96
C PHE A 313 23.84 -6.60 10.22
N CYS A 314 22.70 -7.27 10.46
CA CYS A 314 21.85 -7.07 11.63
C CYS A 314 21.58 -8.42 12.29
N SER A 315 21.47 -8.42 13.62
CA SER A 315 21.03 -9.60 14.37
C SER A 315 19.50 -9.68 14.43
N TRP A 316 18.96 -10.89 14.48
CA TRP A 316 17.51 -11.09 14.69
C TRP A 316 17.02 -10.49 16.00
N LYS A 317 17.88 -10.51 17.02
CA LYS A 317 17.60 -9.90 18.32
C LYS A 317 17.33 -8.39 18.21
N GLU A 318 18.15 -7.66 17.45
CA GLU A 318 17.93 -6.23 17.19
C GLU A 318 16.61 -5.97 16.45
N ILE A 319 16.25 -6.83 15.50
CA ILE A 319 14.98 -6.71 14.75
C ILE A 319 13.78 -6.90 15.69
N VAL A 320 13.85 -7.92 16.60
CA VAL A 320 12.81 -8.19 17.60
C VAL A 320 12.70 -7.05 18.61
N GLN A 321 13.81 -6.51 19.10
CA GLN A 321 13.79 -5.36 20.02
C GLN A 321 13.11 -4.13 19.41
N LYS A 322 13.44 -3.80 18.14
CA LYS A 322 12.78 -2.73 17.41
C LYS A 322 11.28 -3.01 17.22
N PHE A 323 10.90 -4.27 16.96
CA PHE A 323 9.50 -4.68 16.86
C PHE A 323 8.74 -4.46 18.16
N LEU A 324 9.29 -4.88 19.30
CA LEU A 324 8.64 -4.74 20.60
C LEU A 324 8.39 -3.26 20.95
N VAL A 325 9.38 -2.39 20.71
CA VAL A 325 9.21 -0.94 20.90
C VAL A 325 8.12 -0.37 19.96
N ALA A 326 8.13 -0.77 18.71
CA ALA A 326 7.14 -0.33 17.73
C ALA A 326 5.72 -0.86 18.07
N LYS A 327 5.63 -2.08 18.60
CA LYS A 327 4.37 -2.69 19.04
C LYS A 327 3.81 -2.00 20.28
N GLU A 328 4.62 -1.66 21.25
CA GLU A 328 4.19 -0.89 22.42
C GLU A 328 3.63 0.49 22.02
N GLN A 329 4.29 1.19 21.10
CA GLN A 329 3.79 2.46 20.57
C GLN A 329 2.45 2.30 19.83
N LEU A 330 2.30 1.22 19.04
CA LEU A 330 1.05 0.91 18.34
C LEU A 330 -0.08 0.64 19.32
N ASP A 331 0.18 -0.12 20.40
CA ASP A 331 -0.80 -0.42 21.45
C ASP A 331 -1.22 0.83 22.25
N GLN A 332 -0.36 1.86 22.28
CA GLN A 332 -0.65 3.19 22.79
C GLN A 332 -1.36 4.11 21.77
N GLY A 333 -1.69 3.59 20.57
CA GLY A 333 -2.39 4.34 19.51
C GLY A 333 -1.48 5.11 18.54
N ASN A 334 -0.14 4.93 18.62
CA ASN A 334 0.79 5.54 17.69
C ASN A 334 1.33 4.51 16.67
N PRO A 335 0.85 4.51 15.42
CA PRO A 335 1.26 3.54 14.40
C PRO A 335 2.60 3.85 13.73
N GLU A 336 3.18 5.05 13.92
CA GLU A 336 4.36 5.49 13.15
C GLU A 336 5.59 4.61 13.39
N GLY A 337 5.81 4.12 14.61
CA GLY A 337 6.90 3.20 14.92
C GLY A 337 6.78 1.87 14.16
N MET A 338 5.57 1.30 14.11
CA MET A 338 5.31 0.05 13.40
C MET A 338 5.40 0.22 11.89
N LYS A 339 4.93 1.32 11.35
CA LYS A 339 5.09 1.69 9.94
C LYS A 339 6.56 1.75 9.53
N VAL A 340 7.39 2.44 10.30
CA VAL A 340 8.83 2.50 10.05
C VAL A 340 9.43 1.09 10.12
N TRP A 341 9.07 0.28 11.12
CA TRP A 341 9.59 -1.07 11.28
C TRP A 341 9.21 -1.98 10.10
N VAL A 342 7.94 -2.02 9.67
CA VAL A 342 7.49 -2.81 8.51
C VAL A 342 8.26 -2.40 7.25
N ASN A 343 8.33 -1.11 6.96
CA ASN A 343 8.98 -0.62 5.76
C ASN A 343 10.49 -0.87 5.76
N THR A 344 11.17 -0.67 6.91
CA THR A 344 12.65 -0.70 6.97
C THR A 344 13.22 -2.04 7.36
N GLU A 345 12.49 -2.88 8.13
CA GLU A 345 12.97 -4.19 8.54
C GLU A 345 12.40 -5.31 7.68
N LEU A 346 11.12 -5.26 7.32
CA LEU A 346 10.52 -6.26 6.44
C LEU A 346 10.72 -5.93 4.95
N GLY A 347 10.95 -4.67 4.59
CA GLY A 347 10.98 -4.25 3.19
C GLY A 347 9.62 -4.37 2.53
N GLU A 348 8.55 -4.27 3.32
CA GLU A 348 7.16 -4.38 2.90
C GLU A 348 6.45 -3.03 2.99
N THR A 349 5.38 -2.86 2.23
CA THR A 349 4.57 -1.66 2.32
C THR A 349 3.72 -1.68 3.58
N TRP A 350 3.68 -0.54 4.28
CA TRP A 350 2.74 -0.33 5.37
C TRP A 350 1.33 -0.17 4.80
N GLU A 351 0.43 -1.04 5.21
CA GLU A 351 -0.99 -0.85 4.98
C GLU A 351 -1.52 0.03 6.12
N GLU A 352 -1.85 1.29 5.81
CA GLU A 352 -2.59 2.11 6.77
C GLU A 352 -3.91 1.39 7.04
N GLN A 353 -3.97 0.69 8.17
CA GLN A 353 -5.22 0.14 8.65
C GLN A 353 -6.09 1.36 8.96
N GLY A 354 -6.91 1.74 7.98
CA GLY A 354 -8.05 2.58 8.24
C GLY A 354 -8.83 1.95 9.39
N GLU A 355 -9.53 2.78 10.13
CA GLU A 355 -10.34 2.39 11.29
C GLU A 355 -11.07 1.07 11.02
N GLN A 356 -10.60 -0.03 11.61
CA GLN A 356 -11.24 -1.33 11.49
C GLN A 356 -12.02 -1.63 12.77
N VAL A 357 -13.17 -2.23 12.59
CA VAL A 357 -13.96 -2.83 13.66
C VAL A 357 -14.07 -4.31 13.37
N GLU A 358 -13.80 -5.15 14.38
CA GLU A 358 -13.87 -6.60 14.25
C GLU A 358 -15.31 -7.09 14.40
N ASP A 359 -15.77 -7.92 13.46
CA ASP A 359 -17.10 -8.55 13.47
C ASP A 359 -17.35 -9.36 14.75
N ALA A 360 -16.35 -10.15 15.18
CA ALA A 360 -16.43 -10.95 16.40
C ALA A 360 -16.59 -10.12 17.68
N ALA A 361 -15.95 -8.94 17.76
CA ALA A 361 -16.12 -8.04 18.91
C ALA A 361 -17.54 -7.49 19.02
N LEU A 362 -18.14 -7.14 17.88
CA LEU A 362 -19.54 -6.67 17.83
C LEU A 362 -20.54 -7.81 18.09
N LEU A 363 -20.29 -9.00 17.57
CA LEU A 363 -21.11 -10.18 17.85
C LEU A 363 -21.18 -10.48 19.35
N ASN A 364 -20.04 -10.36 20.06
CA ASN A 364 -19.96 -10.55 21.50
C ASN A 364 -20.60 -9.39 22.31
N ARG A 365 -20.85 -8.24 21.70
CA ARG A 365 -21.48 -7.08 22.32
C ARG A 365 -23.00 -7.18 22.43
N ARG A 366 -23.62 -8.19 21.78
CA ARG A 366 -25.07 -8.38 21.82
C ARG A 366 -25.58 -8.56 23.26
N GLU A 367 -26.74 -8.00 23.54
CA GLU A 367 -27.36 -8.02 24.86
C GLU A 367 -28.85 -8.36 24.78
N LEU A 368 -29.41 -8.88 25.88
CA LEU A 368 -30.85 -9.17 25.97
C LEU A 368 -31.62 -7.86 26.08
N TYR A 369 -32.61 -7.69 25.22
CA TYR A 369 -33.60 -6.63 25.35
C TYR A 369 -34.83 -7.17 26.06
N ASP A 370 -35.40 -6.42 27.02
CA ASP A 370 -36.59 -6.81 27.77
C ASP A 370 -37.89 -6.70 26.95
N ALA A 371 -37.84 -6.03 25.78
CA ALA A 371 -38.95 -5.82 24.85
C ALA A 371 -38.40 -5.58 23.44
N ASP A 372 -39.26 -5.41 22.43
CA ASP A 372 -38.84 -5.08 21.07
C ASP A 372 -37.97 -3.79 21.07
N VAL A 373 -38.36 -2.79 21.89
CA VAL A 373 -37.68 -1.50 21.99
C VAL A 373 -37.18 -1.26 23.42
N PRO A 374 -35.87 -1.12 23.62
CA PRO A 374 -35.30 -0.77 24.92
C PRO A 374 -35.79 0.60 25.46
N GLU A 375 -35.72 0.76 26.77
CA GLU A 375 -36.31 1.90 27.49
C GLU A 375 -35.66 3.25 27.10
N GLY A 376 -34.33 3.27 26.81
CA GLY A 376 -33.58 4.46 26.39
C GLY A 376 -33.91 4.98 25.00
N VAL A 377 -34.67 4.24 24.19
CA VAL A 377 -35.03 4.65 22.82
C VAL A 377 -36.13 5.70 22.83
N LEU A 378 -35.90 6.82 22.14
CA LEU A 378 -36.84 7.93 22.01
C LEU A 378 -37.54 7.96 20.64
N VAL A 379 -36.81 7.61 19.57
CA VAL A 379 -37.33 7.59 18.19
C VAL A 379 -36.77 6.41 17.40
N LEU A 380 -37.52 6.00 16.37
CA LEU A 380 -37.09 4.94 15.44
C LEU A 380 -36.88 5.50 14.04
N THR A 381 -35.83 5.04 13.37
CA THR A 381 -35.61 5.31 11.94
C THR A 381 -35.28 4.03 11.20
N ALA A 382 -35.46 4.02 9.87
CA ALA A 382 -35.14 2.86 9.05
C ALA A 382 -34.23 3.20 7.87
N GLY A 383 -33.35 2.27 7.53
CA GLY A 383 -32.62 2.21 6.28
C GLY A 383 -33.15 1.08 5.41
N VAL A 384 -33.33 1.33 4.12
CA VAL A 384 -33.84 0.34 3.16
C VAL A 384 -32.92 0.28 1.96
N ASP A 385 -32.44 -0.92 1.65
CA ASP A 385 -31.69 -1.22 0.44
C ASP A 385 -32.55 -2.07 -0.52
N VAL A 386 -32.46 -1.78 -1.83
CA VAL A 386 -33.31 -2.38 -2.87
C VAL A 386 -32.46 -3.27 -3.75
N GLN A 387 -32.63 -4.59 -3.60
CA GLN A 387 -32.02 -5.60 -4.42
C GLN A 387 -32.96 -6.07 -5.55
N ASP A 388 -32.51 -6.94 -6.44
CA ASP A 388 -33.32 -7.41 -7.56
C ASP A 388 -34.47 -8.36 -7.13
N ASP A 389 -34.32 -9.04 -5.98
CA ASP A 389 -35.23 -10.08 -5.49
C ASP A 389 -35.78 -9.83 -4.08
N ARG A 390 -35.39 -8.72 -3.41
CA ARG A 390 -35.78 -8.42 -2.04
C ARG A 390 -35.49 -6.98 -1.64
N PHE A 391 -36.15 -6.54 -0.57
CA PHE A 391 -35.67 -5.44 0.27
C PHE A 391 -34.87 -5.98 1.44
N GLU A 392 -33.80 -5.29 1.82
CA GLU A 392 -33.16 -5.42 3.11
C GLU A 392 -33.45 -4.16 3.91
N VAL A 393 -33.94 -4.34 5.15
CA VAL A 393 -34.40 -3.23 5.98
C VAL A 393 -33.79 -3.33 7.36
N GLU A 394 -33.25 -2.23 7.88
CA GLU A 394 -32.83 -2.13 9.27
C GLU A 394 -33.58 -1.01 9.98
N VAL A 395 -34.18 -1.32 11.13
CA VAL A 395 -34.80 -0.36 12.07
C VAL A 395 -33.84 -0.11 13.21
N VAL A 396 -33.54 1.17 13.46
CA VAL A 396 -32.63 1.64 14.51
C VAL A 396 -33.35 2.56 15.46
N GLY A 397 -33.23 2.27 16.76
CA GLY A 397 -33.68 3.14 17.83
C GLY A 397 -32.60 4.13 18.23
N TRP A 398 -33.01 5.34 18.60
CA TRP A 398 -32.10 6.44 18.99
C TRP A 398 -32.53 7.06 20.30
N GLY A 399 -31.56 7.29 21.18
CA GLY A 399 -31.72 7.93 22.47
C GLY A 399 -30.86 9.19 22.63
N ILE A 400 -30.71 9.63 23.87
CA ILE A 400 -29.95 10.82 24.23
C ILE A 400 -28.50 10.69 23.73
N GLY A 401 -27.93 11.78 23.20
CA GLY A 401 -26.57 11.79 22.69
C GLY A 401 -26.32 10.90 21.47
N LYS A 402 -27.39 10.52 20.76
CA LYS A 402 -27.36 9.59 19.60
C LYS A 402 -26.84 8.18 19.96
N GLU A 403 -27.00 7.76 21.21
CA GLU A 403 -26.94 6.34 21.58
C GLU A 403 -27.93 5.56 20.73
N SER A 404 -27.55 4.39 20.22
CA SER A 404 -28.34 3.68 19.22
C SER A 404 -28.55 2.21 19.56
N TRP A 405 -29.72 1.69 19.23
CA TRP A 405 -30.10 0.29 19.41
C TRP A 405 -30.54 -0.32 18.08
N GLY A 406 -29.94 -1.45 17.71
CA GLY A 406 -30.50 -2.28 16.64
C GLY A 406 -31.85 -2.84 17.10
N ILE A 407 -32.93 -2.60 16.36
CA ILE A 407 -34.27 -3.05 16.70
C ILE A 407 -34.66 -4.24 15.86
N ARG A 408 -34.58 -4.13 14.54
CA ARG A 408 -34.94 -5.21 13.61
C ARG A 408 -34.11 -5.08 12.34
N TYR A 409 -33.52 -6.19 11.90
CA TYR A 409 -32.97 -6.38 10.56
C TYR A 409 -33.79 -7.45 9.85
N GLN A 410 -34.37 -7.13 8.70
CA GLN A 410 -35.26 -8.03 7.99
C GLN A 410 -35.08 -8.01 6.49
N LYS A 411 -35.23 -9.17 5.85
CA LYS A 411 -35.28 -9.33 4.39
C LYS A 411 -36.72 -9.59 3.97
N ILE A 412 -37.24 -8.81 3.03
CA ILE A 412 -38.57 -8.92 2.45
C ILE A 412 -38.38 -9.39 1.01
N TYR A 413 -38.59 -10.67 0.76
CA TYR A 413 -38.40 -11.28 -0.55
C TYR A 413 -39.61 -11.06 -1.45
N GLY A 414 -39.36 -10.79 -2.76
CA GLY A 414 -40.41 -10.70 -3.76
C GLY A 414 -39.94 -10.10 -5.07
N ASP A 415 -40.81 -10.18 -6.07
CA ASP A 415 -40.53 -9.58 -7.39
C ASP A 415 -40.75 -8.07 -7.35
N MET A 416 -39.67 -7.29 -7.54
CA MET A 416 -39.71 -5.82 -7.50
C MET A 416 -40.62 -5.18 -8.55
N LEU A 417 -41.04 -5.92 -9.56
CA LEU A 417 -42.00 -5.46 -10.57
C LEU A 417 -43.45 -5.60 -10.11
N LYS A 418 -43.69 -6.36 -9.01
CA LYS A 418 -45.04 -6.57 -8.46
C LYS A 418 -45.32 -5.60 -7.33
N GLU A 419 -46.56 -5.12 -7.27
CA GLU A 419 -47.00 -4.18 -6.23
C GLU A 419 -47.01 -4.81 -4.83
N GLN A 420 -47.19 -6.13 -4.72
CA GLN A 420 -47.28 -6.85 -3.45
C GLN A 420 -46.05 -6.65 -2.55
N VAL A 421 -44.84 -6.77 -3.10
CA VAL A 421 -43.61 -6.62 -2.31
C VAL A 421 -43.43 -5.19 -1.77
N TRP A 422 -43.92 -4.19 -2.54
CA TRP A 422 -43.93 -2.78 -2.08
C TRP A 422 -44.96 -2.56 -0.99
N GLN A 423 -46.10 -3.23 -1.07
CA GLN A 423 -47.11 -3.21 -0.01
C GLN A 423 -46.58 -3.90 1.27
N ASP A 424 -45.85 -5.00 1.11
CA ASP A 424 -45.23 -5.70 2.24
C ASP A 424 -44.16 -4.81 2.93
N LEU A 425 -43.35 -4.06 2.14
CA LEU A 425 -42.44 -3.05 2.68
C LEU A 425 -43.20 -1.92 3.42
N ASP A 426 -44.32 -1.43 2.84
CA ASP A 426 -45.10 -0.37 3.47
C ASP A 426 -45.74 -0.84 4.78
N ASN A 427 -46.27 -2.05 4.82
CA ASN A 427 -46.81 -2.67 6.03
C ASN A 427 -45.72 -2.83 7.10
N PHE A 428 -44.50 -3.21 6.74
CA PHE A 428 -43.37 -3.27 7.65
C PHE A 428 -42.99 -1.88 8.22
N LEU A 429 -42.94 -0.86 7.35
CA LEU A 429 -42.63 0.51 7.78
C LEU A 429 -43.74 1.17 8.62
N LEU A 430 -44.96 0.64 8.60
CA LEU A 430 -46.10 1.02 9.44
C LEU A 430 -46.17 0.22 10.73
N GLY A 431 -45.28 -0.74 10.92
CA GLY A 431 -45.34 -1.66 12.07
C GLY A 431 -45.23 -0.98 13.43
N ASP A 432 -45.80 -1.63 14.43
CA ASP A 432 -45.76 -1.24 15.82
C ASP A 432 -44.57 -1.89 16.52
N PHE A 433 -43.78 -1.11 17.24
CA PHE A 433 -42.66 -1.57 18.05
C PHE A 433 -42.90 -1.22 19.51
N LYS A 434 -42.93 -2.22 20.40
CA LYS A 434 -43.39 -2.03 21.78
C LYS A 434 -42.27 -1.98 22.77
N LYS A 435 -42.35 -1.02 23.70
CA LYS A 435 -41.55 -0.97 24.93
C LYS A 435 -42.14 -1.87 26.00
N LYS A 436 -41.39 -2.15 27.06
CA LYS A 436 -41.78 -2.96 28.20
C LYS A 436 -43.02 -2.42 28.95
N ASP A 437 -43.16 -1.11 29.01
CA ASP A 437 -44.29 -0.39 29.64
C ASP A 437 -45.56 -0.40 28.75
N GLY A 438 -45.51 -1.02 27.55
CA GLY A 438 -46.60 -1.05 26.59
C GLY A 438 -46.64 0.17 25.65
N THR A 439 -45.74 1.14 25.80
CA THR A 439 -45.62 2.28 24.88
C THR A 439 -45.26 1.77 23.48
N VAL A 440 -46.01 2.20 22.46
CA VAL A 440 -45.79 1.85 21.06
C VAL A 440 -45.01 2.98 20.38
N LEU A 441 -43.89 2.63 19.74
CA LEU A 441 -43.15 3.53 18.86
C LEU A 441 -43.35 3.11 17.40
N HIS A 442 -43.43 4.10 16.53
CA HIS A 442 -43.48 3.92 15.08
C HIS A 442 -42.20 4.45 14.43
N ILE A 443 -41.88 3.96 13.24
CA ILE A 443 -40.77 4.47 12.45
C ILE A 443 -41.08 5.93 12.07
N MET A 444 -40.31 6.86 12.62
CA MET A 444 -40.49 8.30 12.41
C MET A 444 -40.06 8.74 11.01
N SER A 445 -39.03 8.11 10.46
CA SER A 445 -38.49 8.42 9.14
C SER A 445 -37.73 7.23 8.56
N ALA A 446 -37.67 7.11 7.23
CA ALA A 446 -36.92 6.10 6.53
C ALA A 446 -36.22 6.66 5.31
N CYS A 447 -35.02 6.13 5.01
CA CYS A 447 -34.29 6.40 3.79
C CYS A 447 -34.22 5.14 2.92
N ILE A 448 -34.61 5.25 1.64
CA ILE A 448 -34.62 4.16 0.67
C ILE A 448 -33.63 4.49 -0.44
N ASP A 449 -32.64 3.60 -0.68
CA ASP A 449 -31.65 3.80 -1.73
C ASP A 449 -32.25 3.71 -3.12
N THR A 450 -31.74 4.57 -4.03
CA THR A 450 -32.13 4.65 -5.43
C THR A 450 -31.02 4.17 -6.37
N GLY A 451 -29.95 3.58 -5.85
CA GLY A 451 -28.75 3.22 -6.63
C GLY A 451 -28.91 2.01 -7.56
N GLY A 452 -29.95 1.18 -7.38
CA GLY A 452 -30.17 -0.06 -8.12
C GLY A 452 -31.03 0.07 -9.39
N HIS A 453 -31.44 -1.09 -9.93
CA HIS A 453 -32.20 -1.19 -11.17
C HIS A 453 -33.66 -0.68 -11.04
N HIS A 454 -34.22 -0.62 -9.83
CA HIS A 454 -35.62 -0.27 -9.56
C HIS A 454 -35.85 1.19 -9.15
N THR A 455 -35.00 2.09 -9.59
CA THR A 455 -34.98 3.52 -9.24
C THR A 455 -36.33 4.22 -9.41
N ASP A 456 -37.05 3.97 -10.53
CA ASP A 456 -38.34 4.64 -10.81
C ASP A 456 -39.44 4.17 -9.85
N GLN A 457 -39.45 2.90 -9.43
CA GLN A 457 -40.36 2.37 -8.43
C GLN A 457 -40.11 2.99 -7.05
N VAL A 458 -38.84 3.13 -6.66
CA VAL A 458 -38.46 3.82 -5.39
C VAL A 458 -38.98 5.26 -5.40
N TYR A 459 -38.81 6.00 -6.49
CA TYR A 459 -39.32 7.38 -6.57
C TYR A 459 -40.83 7.47 -6.45
N ARG A 460 -41.59 6.57 -7.09
CA ARG A 460 -43.05 6.55 -6.97
C ARG A 460 -43.46 6.23 -5.53
N PHE A 461 -42.88 5.20 -4.95
CA PHE A 461 -43.18 4.75 -3.58
C PHE A 461 -42.91 5.86 -2.57
N THR A 462 -41.77 6.56 -2.66
CA THR A 462 -41.39 7.62 -1.73
C THR A 462 -42.15 8.92 -1.97
N ALA A 463 -42.53 9.23 -3.22
CA ALA A 463 -43.33 10.42 -3.54
C ALA A 463 -44.68 10.41 -2.82
N GLU A 464 -45.37 9.27 -2.84
CA GLU A 464 -46.68 9.10 -2.16
C GLU A 464 -46.57 9.13 -0.64
N ARG A 465 -45.36 8.84 -0.09
CA ARG A 465 -45.09 8.71 1.36
C ARG A 465 -44.20 9.82 1.93
N TRP A 466 -44.02 10.89 1.17
CA TRP A 466 -43.19 12.04 1.57
C TRP A 466 -43.61 12.65 2.91
N GLU A 467 -44.91 12.82 3.13
CA GLU A 467 -45.44 13.36 4.37
C GLU A 467 -45.16 12.44 5.58
N ARG A 468 -44.98 11.13 5.34
CA ARG A 468 -44.57 10.15 6.35
C ARG A 468 -43.04 10.14 6.56
N LYS A 469 -42.29 11.07 5.93
CA LYS A 469 -40.84 11.17 5.98
C LYS A 469 -40.11 9.91 5.48
N ILE A 470 -40.69 9.26 4.46
CA ILE A 470 -40.04 8.19 3.73
C ILE A 470 -39.39 8.81 2.50
N TRP A 471 -38.05 8.84 2.50
CA TRP A 471 -37.29 9.63 1.53
C TRP A 471 -36.45 8.74 0.61
N SER A 472 -36.43 9.13 -0.68
CA SER A 472 -35.44 8.60 -1.61
C SER A 472 -34.07 9.23 -1.36
N ILE A 473 -33.04 8.39 -1.32
CA ILE A 473 -31.66 8.82 -1.17
C ILE A 473 -30.81 8.30 -2.33
N LYS A 474 -29.68 8.97 -2.58
CA LYS A 474 -28.63 8.50 -3.49
C LYS A 474 -27.27 8.71 -2.84
N GLY A 475 -26.50 7.64 -2.74
CA GLY A 475 -25.14 7.66 -2.25
C GLY A 475 -24.18 8.40 -3.21
N LYS A 476 -23.29 9.22 -2.65
CA LYS A 476 -22.18 9.84 -3.35
C LYS A 476 -20.91 9.68 -2.54
N GLY A 477 -19.90 8.98 -3.09
CA GLY A 477 -18.57 8.87 -2.49
C GLY A 477 -17.73 10.14 -2.67
N GLY A 478 -16.69 10.29 -1.88
CA GLY A 478 -15.71 11.36 -1.91
C GLY A 478 -15.56 12.06 -0.55
N ALA A 479 -14.31 12.33 -0.16
CA ALA A 479 -13.97 12.92 1.15
C ALA A 479 -14.59 14.31 1.37
N ASP A 480 -14.82 15.08 0.30
CA ASP A 480 -15.39 16.44 0.36
C ASP A 480 -16.93 16.46 0.27
N VAL A 481 -17.58 15.29 0.30
CA VAL A 481 -19.04 15.21 0.21
C VAL A 481 -19.63 15.23 1.61
N PRO A 482 -20.33 16.31 2.04
CA PRO A 482 -20.95 16.35 3.36
C PRO A 482 -22.00 15.25 3.50
N TYR A 483 -22.13 14.68 4.73
CA TYR A 483 -23.00 13.55 4.99
C TYR A 483 -24.44 13.77 4.50
N ILE A 484 -25.04 14.89 4.88
CA ILE A 484 -26.40 15.27 4.42
C ILE A 484 -26.33 16.56 3.60
N ARG A 485 -26.96 16.56 2.43
CA ARG A 485 -27.15 17.74 1.59
C ARG A 485 -28.64 18.10 1.49
N ASN A 486 -28.91 19.35 1.18
CA ASN A 486 -30.28 19.75 0.86
C ASN A 486 -30.83 18.92 -0.31
N PRO A 487 -32.12 18.55 -0.27
CA PRO A 487 -32.72 17.74 -1.32
C PRO A 487 -32.68 18.47 -2.66
N THR A 488 -32.44 17.70 -3.72
CA THR A 488 -32.58 18.13 -5.10
C THR A 488 -33.86 17.53 -5.68
N THR A 489 -34.44 18.16 -6.69
CA THR A 489 -35.63 17.59 -7.35
C THR A 489 -35.18 16.68 -8.48
N ASN A 490 -35.68 15.43 -8.51
CA ASN A 490 -35.46 14.54 -9.64
C ASN A 490 -36.17 15.05 -10.88
N ASN A 491 -35.48 15.12 -12.04
CA ASN A 491 -36.00 15.62 -13.30
C ASN A 491 -37.13 14.75 -13.92
N ARG A 492 -37.17 13.43 -13.60
CA ARG A 492 -38.16 12.50 -14.19
C ARG A 492 -39.50 12.50 -13.46
N VAL A 493 -39.49 12.38 -12.14
CA VAL A 493 -40.71 12.20 -11.33
C VAL A 493 -41.01 13.44 -10.48
N LYS A 494 -40.12 14.44 -10.50
CA LYS A 494 -40.19 15.68 -9.69
C LYS A 494 -40.27 15.45 -8.20
N THR A 495 -39.76 14.29 -7.74
CA THR A 495 -39.69 13.91 -6.31
C THR A 495 -38.40 14.44 -5.71
N PRO A 496 -38.44 14.97 -4.48
CA PRO A 496 -37.24 15.34 -3.77
C PRO A 496 -36.33 14.13 -3.54
N LEU A 497 -35.03 14.29 -3.79
CA LEU A 497 -33.98 13.30 -3.63
C LEU A 497 -32.88 13.87 -2.74
N PHE A 498 -32.53 13.17 -1.67
CA PHE A 498 -31.38 13.53 -0.84
C PHE A 498 -30.11 12.88 -1.38
N ILE A 499 -29.06 13.66 -1.57
CA ILE A 499 -27.72 13.15 -1.84
C ILE A 499 -26.99 13.00 -0.51
N ILE A 500 -26.61 11.78 -0.17
CA ILE A 500 -25.87 11.49 1.07
C ILE A 500 -24.40 11.21 0.76
N GLY A 501 -23.49 11.76 1.59
CA GLY A 501 -22.06 11.46 1.54
C GLY A 501 -21.79 10.11 2.23
N VAL A 502 -21.76 9.02 1.45
CA VAL A 502 -21.63 7.66 2.01
C VAL A 502 -20.33 7.46 2.76
N ASP A 503 -19.23 8.05 2.31
CA ASP A 503 -17.92 7.92 2.96
C ASP A 503 -17.90 8.63 4.32
N ALA A 504 -18.51 9.81 4.42
CA ALA A 504 -18.65 10.54 5.67
C ALA A 504 -19.57 9.83 6.67
N GLY A 505 -20.65 9.21 6.18
CA GLY A 505 -21.56 8.41 7.01
C GLY A 505 -20.90 7.13 7.52
N LYS A 506 -20.16 6.40 6.67
CA LYS A 506 -19.39 5.21 7.06
C LYS A 506 -18.33 5.56 8.11
N ALA A 507 -17.58 6.64 7.94
CA ALA A 507 -16.60 7.09 8.92
C ALA A 507 -17.24 7.41 10.29
N LEU A 508 -18.38 8.13 10.30
CA LEU A 508 -19.13 8.41 11.52
C LEU A 508 -19.62 7.12 12.20
N LEU A 509 -20.12 6.17 11.41
CA LEU A 509 -20.61 4.88 11.92
C LEU A 509 -19.46 4.06 12.53
N TYR A 510 -18.33 3.95 11.86
CA TYR A 510 -17.16 3.24 12.40
C TYR A 510 -16.63 3.88 13.68
N GLN A 511 -16.63 5.20 13.76
CA GLN A 511 -16.31 5.91 15.01
C GLN A 511 -17.23 5.49 16.15
N ARG A 512 -18.57 5.39 15.90
CA ARG A 512 -19.56 4.95 16.91
C ARG A 512 -19.41 3.48 17.28
N LEU A 513 -19.13 2.59 16.31
CA LEU A 513 -18.96 1.16 16.56
C LEU A 513 -17.76 0.84 17.47
N ARG A 514 -16.75 1.72 17.50
CA ARG A 514 -15.57 1.59 18.37
C ARG A 514 -15.80 2.04 19.81
N HIS A 515 -16.89 2.75 20.11
CA HIS A 515 -17.20 3.07 21.50
C HIS A 515 -17.48 1.79 22.28
N GLU A 516 -16.75 1.58 23.38
CA GLU A 516 -16.89 0.41 24.26
C GLU A 516 -17.75 0.72 25.51
N THR A 517 -17.89 1.99 25.88
CA THR A 517 -18.65 2.43 27.05
C THR A 517 -20.06 2.81 26.63
N LYS A 518 -21.08 2.23 27.31
CA LYS A 518 -22.50 2.57 27.10
C LYS A 518 -22.76 4.05 27.38
N GLY A 519 -23.61 4.67 26.58
CA GLY A 519 -23.96 6.08 26.64
C GLY A 519 -23.91 6.77 25.28
N PRO A 520 -23.66 8.08 25.21
CA PRO A 520 -23.65 8.84 23.96
C PRO A 520 -22.79 8.18 22.86
N ASN A 521 -23.38 8.03 21.65
CA ASN A 521 -22.78 7.41 20.48
C ASN A 521 -22.53 5.88 20.55
N TYR A 522 -22.83 5.20 21.66
CA TYR A 522 -22.69 3.75 21.74
C TYR A 522 -23.72 3.04 20.86
N CYS A 523 -23.33 1.88 20.30
CA CYS A 523 -24.17 1.03 19.46
C CYS A 523 -24.51 -0.26 20.19
N HIS A 524 -25.79 -0.45 20.55
CA HIS A 524 -26.35 -1.67 21.13
C HIS A 524 -26.89 -2.61 20.05
N PHE A 525 -26.79 -3.90 20.30
CA PHE A 525 -27.33 -4.93 19.40
C PHE A 525 -28.11 -5.99 20.20
N PRO A 526 -29.28 -6.45 19.72
CA PRO A 526 -30.05 -7.46 20.42
C PRO A 526 -29.46 -8.86 20.28
N LEU A 527 -29.56 -9.65 21.36
CA LEU A 527 -29.19 -11.07 21.35
C LEU A 527 -30.29 -11.94 20.76
N ASN A 528 -31.55 -11.47 20.72
CA ASN A 528 -32.68 -12.19 20.15
C ASN A 528 -32.45 -12.48 18.66
N GLU A 529 -32.47 -13.76 18.29
CA GLU A 529 -32.24 -14.21 16.90
C GLU A 529 -33.33 -13.70 15.94
N GLU A 530 -34.61 -13.57 16.42
CA GLU A 530 -35.70 -13.03 15.62
C GLU A 530 -35.49 -11.59 15.18
N ALA A 531 -34.64 -10.84 15.88
CA ALA A 531 -34.28 -9.48 15.49
C ALA A 531 -33.32 -9.40 14.28
N GLY A 532 -32.73 -10.54 13.87
CA GLY A 532 -31.93 -10.66 12.64
C GLY A 532 -30.46 -10.29 12.75
N TYR A 533 -29.92 -10.04 13.95
CA TYR A 533 -28.51 -9.64 14.17
C TYR A 533 -27.63 -10.87 14.41
N ASP A 534 -27.49 -11.70 13.38
CA ASP A 534 -26.65 -12.89 13.35
C ASP A 534 -25.19 -12.59 12.97
N GLU A 535 -24.35 -13.62 12.89
CA GLU A 535 -22.94 -13.48 12.48
C GLU A 535 -22.82 -12.85 11.07
N GLN A 536 -23.72 -13.18 10.15
CA GLN A 536 -23.69 -12.65 8.78
C GLN A 536 -24.00 -11.16 8.73
N TYR A 537 -24.87 -10.68 9.63
CA TYR A 537 -25.11 -9.25 9.80
C TYR A 537 -23.82 -8.51 10.21
N PHE A 538 -23.07 -9.00 11.21
CA PHE A 538 -21.86 -8.35 11.69
C PHE A 538 -20.72 -8.42 10.67
N ILE A 539 -20.58 -9.53 9.92
CA ILE A 539 -19.66 -9.62 8.79
C ILE A 539 -19.99 -8.54 7.75
N GLY A 540 -21.27 -8.34 7.43
CA GLY A 540 -21.71 -7.30 6.51
C GLY A 540 -21.56 -5.88 7.06
N LEU A 541 -21.83 -5.66 8.36
CA LEU A 541 -21.67 -4.36 9.02
C LEU A 541 -20.21 -3.88 9.04
N THR A 542 -19.27 -4.81 9.11
CA THR A 542 -17.83 -4.53 9.14
C THR A 542 -17.12 -4.88 7.84
N ALA A 543 -17.87 -5.05 6.75
CA ALA A 543 -17.34 -5.58 5.49
C ALA A 543 -16.30 -4.69 4.81
N GLU A 544 -16.34 -3.40 5.05
CA GLU A 544 -15.44 -2.46 4.39
C GLU A 544 -14.39 -1.91 5.36
N LYS A 545 -13.27 -1.49 4.78
CA LYS A 545 -12.21 -0.74 5.45
C LYS A 545 -11.93 0.56 4.70
N MET A 546 -11.59 1.58 5.47
CA MET A 546 -11.12 2.83 4.90
C MET A 546 -9.68 2.68 4.41
N VAL A 547 -9.42 3.04 3.16
CA VAL A 547 -8.07 3.05 2.56
C VAL A 547 -7.77 4.42 1.98
N VAL A 548 -6.52 4.85 2.09
CA VAL A 548 -6.07 6.08 1.45
C VAL A 548 -5.46 5.72 0.11
N ARG A 549 -6.06 6.18 -0.99
CA ARG A 549 -5.53 6.01 -2.35
C ARG A 549 -5.04 7.33 -2.92
N TRP A 550 -4.01 7.26 -3.74
CA TRP A 550 -3.55 8.44 -4.47
C TRP A 550 -4.11 8.43 -5.89
N ARG A 551 -4.90 9.47 -6.22
CA ARG A 551 -5.36 9.72 -7.59
C ARG A 551 -4.90 11.10 -8.01
N LYS A 552 -4.20 11.19 -9.16
CA LYS A 552 -3.72 12.46 -9.76
C LYS A 552 -2.92 13.34 -8.77
N GLY A 553 -2.05 12.73 -7.95
CA GLY A 553 -1.18 13.45 -7.01
C GLY A 553 -1.87 13.98 -5.74
N ARG A 554 -3.10 13.54 -5.44
CA ARG A 554 -3.83 13.86 -4.20
C ARG A 554 -4.22 12.58 -3.49
N SER A 555 -4.12 12.57 -2.16
CA SER A 555 -4.67 11.50 -1.35
C SER A 555 -6.19 11.54 -1.39
N VAL A 556 -6.81 10.41 -1.67
CA VAL A 556 -8.27 10.24 -1.70
C VAL A 556 -8.61 9.09 -0.76
N VAL A 557 -9.45 9.35 0.22
CA VAL A 557 -10.03 8.32 1.07
C VAL A 557 -11.06 7.54 0.25
N ALA A 558 -10.98 6.21 0.31
CA ALA A 558 -11.92 5.30 -0.34
C ALA A 558 -12.30 4.18 0.64
N TRP A 559 -13.48 3.60 0.48
CA TRP A 559 -13.92 2.43 1.20
C TRP A 559 -13.84 1.20 0.30
N GLU A 560 -13.30 0.10 0.82
CA GLU A 560 -13.08 -1.15 0.08
C GLU A 560 -13.42 -2.36 0.94
N LEU A 561 -13.92 -3.42 0.32
CA LEU A 561 -14.16 -4.69 0.99
C LEU A 561 -12.86 -5.21 1.61
N LYS A 562 -12.93 -5.75 2.82
CA LYS A 562 -11.77 -6.25 3.58
C LYS A 562 -11.10 -7.43 2.89
N ASP A 563 -11.89 -8.46 2.55
CA ASP A 563 -11.41 -9.71 1.97
C ASP A 563 -12.55 -10.53 1.31
N SER A 564 -12.25 -11.77 0.93
CA SER A 564 -13.23 -12.67 0.30
C SER A 564 -14.36 -13.16 1.22
N LYS A 565 -14.22 -13.09 2.54
CA LYS A 565 -15.28 -13.40 3.53
C LYS A 565 -16.31 -12.26 3.56
N HIS A 566 -15.86 -11.02 3.37
CA HIS A 566 -16.64 -9.79 3.44
C HIS A 566 -17.15 -9.36 2.06
N LYS A 567 -17.94 -10.22 1.40
CA LYS A 567 -18.45 -9.97 0.03
C LYS A 567 -19.65 -9.04 -0.03
N ARG A 568 -20.37 -8.90 1.07
CA ARG A 568 -21.65 -8.19 1.16
C ARG A 568 -21.58 -7.13 2.24
N ASN A 569 -22.00 -5.91 1.92
CA ASN A 569 -21.94 -4.74 2.81
C ASN A 569 -23.31 -4.12 3.09
N GLU A 570 -24.41 -4.79 2.71
CA GLU A 570 -25.77 -4.26 2.87
C GLU A 570 -26.07 -3.81 4.32
N PRO A 571 -25.68 -4.57 5.39
CA PRO A 571 -25.87 -4.11 6.77
C PRO A 571 -25.17 -2.80 7.10
N LEU A 572 -23.98 -2.54 6.53
CA LEU A 572 -23.25 -1.29 6.68
C LEU A 572 -24.01 -0.12 6.03
N ASP A 573 -24.48 -0.33 4.81
CA ASP A 573 -25.22 0.68 4.07
C ASP A 573 -26.59 0.96 4.72
N LEU A 574 -27.31 -0.08 5.20
CA LEU A 574 -28.58 0.08 5.91
C LEU A 574 -28.44 0.90 7.21
N ARG A 575 -27.45 0.59 8.04
CA ARG A 575 -27.16 1.37 9.26
C ARG A 575 -26.80 2.82 8.92
N ASN A 576 -26.05 3.04 7.84
CA ASN A 576 -25.76 4.36 7.33
C ASN A 576 -27.03 5.09 6.86
N TYR A 577 -27.94 4.41 6.16
CA TYR A 577 -29.22 5.00 5.70
C TYR A 577 -30.19 5.30 6.85
N ALA A 578 -30.26 4.43 7.87
CA ALA A 578 -31.04 4.71 9.08
C ALA A 578 -30.48 5.91 9.85
N THR A 579 -29.15 6.05 9.89
CA THR A 579 -28.49 7.23 10.46
C THR A 579 -28.80 8.50 9.63
N ALA A 580 -28.76 8.41 8.31
CA ALA A 580 -29.15 9.52 7.42
C ALA A 580 -30.61 9.94 7.63
N ALA A 581 -31.53 8.98 7.85
CA ALA A 581 -32.91 9.28 8.16
C ALA A 581 -33.06 10.07 9.48
N LEU A 582 -32.26 9.76 10.51
CA LEU A 582 -32.19 10.54 11.74
C LEU A 582 -31.69 11.96 11.49
N GLU A 583 -30.56 12.10 10.78
CA GLU A 583 -29.93 13.41 10.53
C GLU A 583 -30.81 14.32 9.66
N ILE A 584 -31.53 13.77 8.69
CA ILE A 584 -32.50 14.52 7.85
C ILE A 584 -33.70 14.95 8.69
N ALA A 585 -34.27 14.03 9.49
CA ALA A 585 -35.42 14.31 10.35
C ALA A 585 -35.08 15.28 11.48
N ASN A 586 -33.84 15.24 11.97
CA ASN A 586 -33.25 16.08 13.01
C ASN A 586 -34.18 16.26 14.24
N PRO A 587 -34.61 15.17 14.92
CA PRO A 587 -35.46 15.27 16.11
C PRO A 587 -34.70 15.80 17.31
N VAL A 588 -35.42 16.34 18.27
CA VAL A 588 -34.87 16.66 19.61
C VAL A 588 -34.86 15.37 20.43
N LEU A 589 -33.67 14.93 20.83
CA LEU A 589 -33.47 13.71 21.62
C LEU A 589 -33.31 14.08 23.12
N GLN A 590 -34.41 14.34 23.80
CA GLN A 590 -34.47 14.68 25.24
C GLN A 590 -35.59 13.91 25.91
N GLU A 591 -35.41 13.54 27.20
CA GLU A 591 -36.48 12.90 27.97
C GLU A 591 -37.64 13.90 28.19
N GLY A 592 -38.87 13.47 27.94
CA GLY A 592 -40.09 14.20 28.27
C GLY A 592 -40.77 15.00 27.15
N GLU A 593 -40.22 15.03 25.93
CA GLU A 593 -40.91 15.62 24.77
C GLU A 593 -41.00 14.63 23.60
N ILE A 594 -42.20 14.30 23.16
CA ILE A 594 -42.44 13.68 21.85
C ILE A 594 -42.02 14.73 20.81
N ALA A 595 -40.89 14.48 20.18
CA ALA A 595 -40.16 15.42 19.35
C ALA A 595 -41.00 16.01 18.22
N LYS A 596 -41.37 17.29 18.33
CA LYS A 596 -41.85 18.07 17.18
C LYS A 596 -40.66 18.46 16.31
N PRO A 597 -40.74 18.32 14.98
CA PRO A 597 -39.63 18.69 14.10
C PRO A 597 -39.34 20.21 14.22
N ILE A 598 -38.08 20.57 14.41
CA ILE A 598 -37.63 21.97 14.45
C ILE A 598 -37.81 22.56 13.04
N ARG A 599 -38.77 23.48 12.88
CA ARG A 599 -38.89 24.28 11.65
C ARG A 599 -37.69 25.21 11.57
N LYS A 600 -36.78 25.00 10.61
CA LYS A 600 -35.77 26.00 10.25
C LYS A 600 -36.48 27.27 9.76
N ARG A 601 -36.21 28.40 10.40
CA ARG A 601 -36.64 29.73 9.92
C ARG A 601 -36.08 29.91 8.50
N PRO A 602 -36.87 30.37 7.52
CA PRO A 602 -36.38 30.71 6.19
C PRO A 602 -35.32 31.83 6.32
N ALA A 603 -34.16 31.64 5.68
CA ALA A 603 -33.10 32.64 5.60
C ALA A 603 -33.69 33.96 5.03
N GLY A 604 -33.67 35.01 5.83
CA GLY A 604 -34.18 36.31 5.41
C GLY A 604 -33.50 36.82 4.15
N ARG A 605 -34.28 37.18 3.13
CA ARG A 605 -33.84 37.88 1.93
C ARG A 605 -33.01 39.10 2.36
N ARG A 606 -31.70 39.09 2.15
CA ARG A 606 -30.91 40.32 2.15
C ARG A 606 -31.45 41.25 1.07
N ARG A 607 -32.11 42.33 1.47
CA ARG A 607 -32.41 43.47 0.62
C ARG A 607 -31.09 44.02 0.08
N ARG A 608 -30.88 43.97 -1.24
CA ARG A 608 -29.89 44.81 -1.92
C ARG A 608 -30.37 46.27 -1.75
N GLY A 609 -29.72 47.04 -0.86
CA GLY A 609 -29.76 48.47 -0.87
C GLY A 609 -28.88 48.96 -2.01
N GLY A 610 -29.48 49.64 -2.98
CA GLY A 610 -28.76 50.47 -3.93
C GLY A 610 -28.30 51.76 -3.24
N ILE A 611 -27.09 52.16 -3.55
CA ILE A 611 -26.69 53.51 -4.05
C ILE A 611 -25.31 53.24 -4.67
#